data_43e242d2f679a973727a834f03eee41c
#
_entry.id   43e242d2f679a973727a834f03eee41c
#
_cell.length_a   1.000
_cell.length_b   1.000
_cell.length_c   1.000
_cell.angle_alpha   90.00
_cell.angle_beta   90.00
_cell.angle_gamma   90.00
#
_symmetry.space_group_name_H-M   'P 1'
#
loop_
_entity.id
_entity.type
_entity.pdbx_description
1 polymer ?
#
loop_
_entity_poly.entity_id
_entity_poly.type
_entity_poly.pdbx_seq_one_letter_code
_entity_poly.pdbx_strand_id
1 'polypeptide(L)'
;MQVNSISANRPAFKSMSDIETLASLDENQVRQLAYAKTSAEVNDKKHRRIGNTIYYTTPLVAGLASAADNPGKILATVKTVAGGAAKTVNLSRAARLGSFLSTTALWATGYMVADAVFGSKHIIEKHSPALKEFSQNHPFLSSVVGWGVAIAGTLAAYKGGAKLIGKLPKGTFDKVSVAVAEKLNASKVLNKVSEKIAKVPSGIKTFGKSMISFAPWIMIFASMSHNVDHESVKARDFQKNYQDLKLAQAVAREKLNAENSAEIE
;
A
#
# COMPACT_ATOMS: atom_id res chain seq x y z
N MET A 1 10.84 -35.68 -33.91
CA MET A 1 10.42 -34.86 -32.76
C MET A 1 11.60 -34.76 -31.81
N GLN A 2 12.28 -33.62 -31.81
CA GLN A 2 13.41 -33.36 -30.90
C GLN A 2 12.83 -32.94 -29.55
N VAL A 3 13.03 -33.75 -28.52
CA VAL A 3 12.83 -33.35 -27.13
C VAL A 3 14.09 -32.64 -26.69
N ASN A 4 14.15 -31.34 -26.95
CA ASN A 4 15.24 -30.51 -26.51
C ASN A 4 15.01 -30.00 -25.07
N SER A 5 15.96 -30.35 -24.23
CA SER A 5 16.49 -29.59 -23.09
C SER A 5 15.53 -29.30 -21.92
N ILE A 6 15.13 -30.33 -21.20
CA ILE A 6 14.86 -30.20 -19.77
C ILE A 6 16.19 -30.47 -19.03
N SER A 7 17.18 -29.62 -19.25
CA SER A 7 18.53 -29.88 -18.72
C SER A 7 19.04 -28.82 -17.74
N ALA A 8 18.24 -27.83 -17.33
CA ALA A 8 18.86 -26.67 -16.69
C ALA A 8 18.63 -26.52 -15.17
N ASN A 9 17.77 -27.29 -14.50
CA ASN A 9 17.64 -27.18 -13.05
C ASN A 9 17.26 -28.51 -12.39
N ARG A 10 18.13 -29.52 -12.47
CA ARG A 10 18.06 -30.62 -11.50
C ARG A 10 18.46 -30.05 -10.15
N PRO A 11 17.61 -30.13 -9.12
CA PRO A 11 18.00 -29.73 -7.78
C PRO A 11 19.23 -30.53 -7.39
N ALA A 12 20.33 -29.83 -7.16
CA ALA A 12 21.53 -30.46 -6.62
C ALA A 12 21.27 -30.79 -5.14
N PHE A 13 20.87 -32.02 -4.87
CA PHE A 13 20.80 -32.50 -3.50
C PHE A 13 22.22 -32.55 -2.93
N LYS A 14 22.44 -31.85 -1.83
CA LYS A 14 23.75 -31.73 -1.20
C LYS A 14 24.05 -32.90 -0.23
N SER A 15 23.02 -33.61 0.23
CA SER A 15 23.16 -34.73 1.17
C SER A 15 22.00 -35.72 1.01
N MET A 16 22.21 -36.96 1.50
CA MET A 16 21.15 -37.98 1.58
C MET A 16 19.99 -37.50 2.47
N SER A 17 20.26 -36.81 3.57
CA SER A 17 19.23 -36.28 4.44
C SER A 17 18.31 -35.27 3.73
N ASP A 18 18.80 -34.53 2.71
CA ASP A 18 17.98 -33.63 1.91
C ASP A 18 17.02 -34.42 1.01
N ILE A 19 17.47 -35.57 0.47
CA ILE A 19 16.68 -36.48 -0.37
C ILE A 19 15.57 -37.11 0.46
N GLU A 20 15.89 -37.67 1.61
CA GLU A 20 14.95 -38.28 2.54
C GLU A 20 13.89 -37.26 3.01
N THR A 21 14.35 -36.06 3.42
CA THR A 21 13.46 -34.99 3.84
C THR A 21 12.49 -34.60 2.74
N LEU A 22 12.96 -34.41 1.50
CA LEU A 22 12.10 -34.02 0.39
C LEU A 22 11.14 -35.14 -0.02
N ALA A 23 11.61 -36.38 -0.01
CA ALA A 23 10.79 -37.58 -0.35
C ALA A 23 9.64 -37.78 0.65
N SER A 24 9.85 -37.49 1.93
CA SER A 24 8.88 -37.64 3.01
C SER A 24 7.82 -36.55 3.10
N LEU A 25 8.01 -35.40 2.44
CA LEU A 25 7.06 -34.30 2.49
C LEU A 25 5.66 -34.71 2.00
N ASP A 26 4.63 -34.28 2.72
CA ASP A 26 3.25 -34.37 2.27
C ASP A 26 2.90 -33.26 1.27
N GLU A 27 1.72 -33.36 0.65
CA GLU A 27 1.23 -32.40 -0.34
C GLU A 27 1.15 -30.99 0.22
N ASN A 28 0.72 -30.83 1.48
CA ASN A 28 0.58 -29.52 2.12
C ASN A 28 1.94 -28.88 2.40
N GLN A 29 2.90 -29.70 2.83
CA GLN A 29 4.28 -29.26 3.07
C GLN A 29 4.96 -28.83 1.77
N VAL A 30 4.78 -29.57 0.66
CA VAL A 30 5.28 -29.16 -0.67
C VAL A 30 4.66 -27.83 -1.10
N ARG A 31 3.34 -27.67 -0.91
CA ARG A 31 2.67 -26.38 -1.19
C ARG A 31 3.19 -25.23 -0.34
N GLN A 32 3.40 -25.45 0.94
CA GLN A 32 3.96 -24.43 1.84
C GLN A 32 5.38 -24.04 1.44
N LEU A 33 6.20 -25.01 1.06
CA LEU A 33 7.57 -24.79 0.60
C LEU A 33 7.58 -23.98 -0.72
N ALA A 34 6.71 -24.35 -1.68
CA ALA A 34 6.52 -23.60 -2.93
C ALA A 34 6.12 -22.16 -2.67
N TYR A 35 5.19 -21.96 -1.73
CA TYR A 35 4.77 -20.63 -1.36
C TYR A 35 5.87 -19.80 -0.70
N ALA A 36 6.62 -20.39 0.22
CA ALA A 36 7.76 -19.73 0.87
C ALA A 36 8.82 -19.32 -0.15
N LYS A 37 9.16 -20.21 -1.09
CA LYS A 37 10.09 -19.94 -2.17
C LYS A 37 9.59 -18.82 -3.07
N THR A 38 8.35 -18.86 -3.54
CA THR A 38 7.75 -17.84 -4.37
C THR A 38 7.71 -16.48 -3.66
N SER A 39 7.34 -16.47 -2.38
CA SER A 39 7.31 -15.22 -1.60
C SER A 39 8.68 -14.59 -1.44
N ALA A 40 9.74 -15.40 -1.37
CA ALA A 40 11.11 -14.90 -1.31
C ALA A 40 11.56 -14.33 -2.66
N GLU A 41 11.21 -14.98 -3.77
CA GLU A 41 11.57 -14.56 -5.13
C GLU A 41 10.81 -13.31 -5.61
N VAL A 42 9.50 -13.26 -5.36
CA VAL A 42 8.62 -12.15 -5.78
C VAL A 42 8.82 -10.89 -4.95
N ASN A 43 9.36 -10.99 -3.73
CA ASN A 43 9.80 -9.85 -2.94
C ASN A 43 11.07 -9.17 -3.49
N ASP A 44 11.27 -9.22 -4.81
CA ASP A 44 12.39 -8.55 -5.46
C ASP A 44 12.41 -7.05 -5.12
N LYS A 45 13.62 -6.53 -4.94
CA LYS A 45 13.88 -5.12 -4.55
C LYS A 45 13.18 -4.10 -5.45
N LYS A 46 12.96 -4.42 -6.73
CA LYS A 46 12.31 -3.54 -7.70
C LYS A 46 10.80 -3.42 -7.43
N HIS A 47 10.09 -4.53 -7.34
CA HIS A 47 8.64 -4.55 -7.05
C HIS A 47 8.35 -3.93 -5.69
N ARG A 48 9.16 -4.25 -4.68
CA ARG A 48 9.05 -3.65 -3.35
C ARG A 48 9.24 -2.14 -3.36
N ARG A 49 10.20 -1.62 -4.15
CA ARG A 49 10.43 -0.16 -4.27
C ARG A 49 9.24 0.53 -4.92
N ILE A 50 8.70 -0.02 -6.00
CA ILE A 50 7.53 0.54 -6.69
C ILE A 50 6.33 0.53 -5.75
N GLY A 51 6.00 -0.60 -5.15
CA GLY A 51 4.91 -0.73 -4.19
C GLY A 51 5.03 0.24 -3.01
N ASN A 52 6.20 0.33 -2.40
CA ASN A 52 6.45 1.27 -1.30
C ASN A 52 6.31 2.74 -1.78
N THR A 53 6.81 3.07 -2.97
CA THR A 53 6.67 4.43 -3.50
C THR A 53 5.20 4.79 -3.68
N ILE A 54 4.41 3.92 -4.30
CA ILE A 54 2.96 4.13 -4.44
C ILE A 54 2.30 4.23 -3.06
N TYR A 55 2.62 3.32 -2.16
CA TYR A 55 2.05 3.26 -0.81
C TYR A 55 2.23 4.55 -0.02
N TYR A 56 3.44 5.13 -0.02
CA TYR A 56 3.73 6.35 0.74
C TYR A 56 3.34 7.63 0.00
N THR A 57 3.36 7.64 -1.33
CA THR A 57 3.09 8.85 -2.10
C THR A 57 1.60 9.09 -2.33
N THR A 58 0.78 8.04 -2.47
CA THR A 58 -0.65 8.20 -2.73
C THR A 58 -1.39 9.00 -1.66
N PRO A 59 -1.23 8.74 -0.35
CA PRO A 59 -1.84 9.57 0.68
C PRO A 59 -1.41 11.03 0.63
N LEU A 60 -0.14 11.29 0.35
CA LEU A 60 0.40 12.64 0.22
C LEU A 60 -0.20 13.38 -0.98
N VAL A 61 -0.30 12.70 -2.13
CA VAL A 61 -0.91 13.26 -3.35
C VAL A 61 -2.40 13.54 -3.12
N ALA A 62 -3.13 12.64 -2.46
CA ALA A 62 -4.53 12.87 -2.08
C ALA A 62 -4.68 14.07 -1.14
N GLY A 63 -3.80 14.22 -0.17
CA GLY A 63 -3.74 15.39 0.70
C GLY A 63 -3.49 16.68 -0.06
N LEU A 64 -2.54 16.69 -1.00
CA LEU A 64 -2.26 17.83 -1.86
C LEU A 64 -3.46 18.21 -2.74
N ALA A 65 -4.15 17.23 -3.32
CA ALA A 65 -5.37 17.46 -4.09
C ALA A 65 -6.45 18.12 -3.23
N SER A 66 -6.71 17.59 -2.04
CA SER A 66 -7.67 18.16 -1.09
C SER A 66 -7.31 19.60 -0.67
N ALA A 67 -6.04 19.88 -0.43
CA ALA A 67 -5.57 21.23 -0.13
C ALA A 67 -5.72 22.20 -1.30
N ALA A 68 -5.53 21.71 -2.54
CA ALA A 68 -5.70 22.50 -3.75
C ALA A 68 -7.17 22.83 -4.04
N ASP A 69 -8.08 21.90 -3.73
CA ASP A 69 -9.53 22.07 -3.92
C ASP A 69 -10.20 22.89 -2.82
N ASN A 70 -9.50 23.14 -1.71
CA ASN A 70 -10.06 23.91 -0.61
C ASN A 70 -10.42 25.35 -1.06
N PRO A 71 -11.68 25.77 -0.93
CA PRO A 71 -12.14 27.03 -1.47
C PRO A 71 -11.62 28.23 -0.68
N GLY A 72 -11.07 29.16 -1.39
CA GLY A 72 -11.02 30.57 -1.15
C GLY A 72 -10.45 31.10 0.18
N LYS A 73 -10.80 32.36 0.43
CA LYS A 73 -10.40 33.07 1.65
C LYS A 73 -11.39 32.76 2.77
N ILE A 74 -10.91 32.13 3.83
CA ILE A 74 -11.65 31.96 5.07
C ILE A 74 -11.14 33.04 6.04
N LEU A 75 -11.98 33.98 6.37
CA LEU A 75 -11.68 35.06 7.33
C LEU A 75 -12.43 34.75 8.64
N ALA A 76 -11.71 34.72 9.73
CA ALA A 76 -12.31 34.67 11.07
C ALA A 76 -11.97 35.93 11.85
N THR A 77 -13.00 36.48 12.49
CA THR A 77 -12.82 37.58 13.41
C THR A 77 -12.61 37.00 14.81
N VAL A 78 -11.42 37.18 15.35
CA VAL A 78 -11.07 36.66 16.68
C VAL A 78 -11.13 37.86 17.65
N LYS A 79 -11.99 37.73 18.67
CA LYS A 79 -11.98 38.65 19.82
C LYS A 79 -10.82 38.27 20.74
N THR A 80 -9.87 39.12 20.95
CA THR A 80 -8.82 38.91 21.95
C THR A 80 -9.41 38.90 23.36
N VAL A 81 -9.06 37.87 24.15
CA VAL A 81 -9.59 37.61 25.49
C VAL A 81 -9.31 38.74 26.51
N ALA A 82 -8.52 39.72 26.15
CA ALA A 82 -8.06 40.79 27.05
C ALA A 82 -8.58 42.18 26.63
N GLY A 83 -9.81 42.33 26.15
CA GLY A 83 -10.38 43.66 25.89
C GLY A 83 -9.79 44.42 24.70
N GLY A 84 -8.99 43.76 23.86
CA GLY A 84 -8.41 44.32 22.65
C GLY A 84 -9.36 44.32 21.46
N ALA A 85 -9.07 45.15 20.45
CA ALA A 85 -9.84 45.25 19.22
C ALA A 85 -9.94 43.91 18.51
N ALA A 86 -11.11 43.59 17.92
CA ALA A 86 -11.34 42.38 17.14
C ALA A 86 -10.34 42.33 15.97
N LYS A 87 -9.54 41.28 15.91
CA LYS A 87 -8.55 41.06 14.86
C LYS A 87 -9.09 40.06 13.84
N THR A 88 -9.06 40.45 12.58
CA THR A 88 -9.41 39.54 11.49
C THR A 88 -8.19 38.70 11.08
N VAL A 89 -8.28 37.39 11.17
CA VAL A 89 -7.22 36.48 10.80
C VAL A 89 -7.65 35.68 9.55
N ASN A 90 -6.76 35.56 8.57
CA ASN A 90 -6.98 34.76 7.38
C ASN A 90 -6.65 33.29 7.69
N LEU A 91 -7.66 32.45 7.75
CA LEU A 91 -7.56 31.03 8.05
C LEU A 91 -7.28 30.16 6.82
N SER A 92 -7.26 30.70 5.61
CA SER A 92 -7.18 29.91 4.36
C SER A 92 -5.98 28.97 4.32
N ARG A 93 -4.83 29.40 4.83
CA ARG A 93 -3.62 28.55 4.88
C ARG A 93 -3.75 27.43 5.91
N ALA A 94 -4.31 27.73 7.08
CA ALA A 94 -4.56 26.73 8.11
C ALA A 94 -5.60 25.70 7.65
N ALA A 95 -6.67 26.15 6.99
CA ALA A 95 -7.69 25.27 6.41
C ALA A 95 -7.10 24.32 5.34
N ARG A 96 -6.25 24.84 4.46
CA ARG A 96 -5.55 24.00 3.46
C ARG A 96 -4.61 22.98 4.11
N LEU A 97 -3.86 23.39 5.12
CA LEU A 97 -3.01 22.48 5.89
C LEU A 97 -3.84 21.41 6.61
N GLY A 98 -4.96 21.82 7.20
CA GLY A 98 -5.92 20.88 7.83
C GLY A 98 -6.47 19.88 6.84
N SER A 99 -6.92 20.33 5.65
CA SER A 99 -7.37 19.43 4.56
C SER A 99 -6.26 18.48 4.10
N PHE A 100 -5.05 19.00 3.93
CA PHE A 100 -3.90 18.16 3.58
C PHE A 100 -3.67 17.06 4.62
N LEU A 101 -3.54 17.42 5.88
CA LEU A 101 -3.21 16.48 6.95
C LEU A 101 -4.33 15.45 7.18
N SER A 102 -5.59 15.92 7.22
CA SER A 102 -6.74 15.01 7.46
C SER A 102 -6.92 14.03 6.30
N THR A 103 -6.84 14.49 5.05
CA THR A 103 -6.96 13.63 3.88
C THR A 103 -5.79 12.65 3.78
N THR A 104 -4.55 13.12 4.01
CA THR A 104 -3.38 12.25 4.05
C THR A 104 -3.53 11.17 5.11
N ALA A 105 -3.96 11.52 6.32
CA ALA A 105 -4.15 10.55 7.40
C ALA A 105 -5.25 9.53 7.09
N LEU A 106 -6.37 9.96 6.52
CA LEU A 106 -7.46 9.07 6.12
C LEU A 106 -7.02 8.07 5.05
N TRP A 107 -6.34 8.54 4.01
CA TRP A 107 -5.82 7.67 2.96
C TRP A 107 -4.73 6.72 3.48
N ALA A 108 -3.81 7.22 4.30
CA ALA A 108 -2.80 6.36 4.94
C ALA A 108 -3.44 5.25 5.78
N THR A 109 -4.50 5.56 6.54
CA THR A 109 -5.25 4.56 7.30
C THR A 109 -5.88 3.52 6.40
N GLY A 110 -6.53 3.93 5.29
CA GLY A 110 -7.11 3.02 4.31
C GLY A 110 -6.07 2.07 3.71
N TYR A 111 -4.92 2.61 3.31
CA TYR A 111 -3.81 1.80 2.80
C TYR A 111 -3.23 0.84 3.84
N MET A 112 -3.08 1.28 5.09
CA MET A 112 -2.61 0.41 6.19
C MET A 112 -3.57 -0.76 6.43
N VAL A 113 -4.88 -0.53 6.37
CA VAL A 113 -5.89 -1.59 6.52
C VAL A 113 -5.83 -2.56 5.34
N ALA A 114 -5.74 -2.05 4.10
CA ALA A 114 -5.61 -2.90 2.91
C ALA A 114 -4.33 -3.74 2.96
N ASP A 115 -3.19 -3.14 3.33
CA ASP A 115 -1.90 -3.85 3.47
C ASP A 115 -1.94 -4.92 4.57
N ALA A 116 -2.69 -4.70 5.64
CA ALA A 116 -2.86 -5.70 6.70
C ALA A 116 -3.65 -6.93 6.21
N VAL A 117 -4.58 -6.77 5.28
CA VAL A 117 -5.42 -7.86 4.76
C VAL A 117 -4.74 -8.59 3.61
N PHE A 118 -4.32 -7.87 2.56
CA PHE A 118 -3.85 -8.44 1.28
C PHE A 118 -2.46 -7.93 0.87
N GLY A 119 -1.82 -7.09 1.66
CA GLY A 119 -0.55 -6.47 1.33
C GLY A 119 0.68 -7.26 1.76
N SER A 120 1.81 -6.58 1.78
CA SER A 120 3.11 -7.17 2.10
C SER A 120 3.20 -7.78 3.50
N LYS A 121 2.38 -7.31 4.44
CA LYS A 121 2.34 -7.82 5.81
C LYS A 121 1.51 -9.09 5.95
N HIS A 122 0.55 -9.32 5.07
CA HIS A 122 -0.29 -10.53 5.04
C HIS A 122 -0.80 -11.01 6.40
N ILE A 123 -1.14 -10.07 7.30
CA ILE A 123 -1.47 -10.42 8.69
C ILE A 123 -2.67 -11.37 8.71
N ILE A 124 -3.74 -11.03 7.98
CA ILE A 124 -4.95 -11.84 7.93
C ILE A 124 -4.74 -13.06 7.04
N GLU A 125 -4.06 -12.91 5.90
CA GLU A 125 -3.78 -13.99 4.97
C GLU A 125 -2.92 -15.10 5.61
N LYS A 126 -1.95 -14.75 6.47
CA LYS A 126 -1.15 -15.73 7.22
C LYS A 126 -1.99 -16.61 8.15
N HIS A 127 -3.06 -16.07 8.69
CA HIS A 127 -3.93 -16.78 9.65
C HIS A 127 -5.16 -17.41 8.99
N SER A 128 -5.39 -17.17 7.69
CA SER A 128 -6.51 -17.69 6.93
C SER A 128 -6.04 -18.40 5.67
N PRO A 129 -5.89 -19.75 5.68
CA PRO A 129 -5.52 -20.53 4.50
C PRO A 129 -6.46 -20.29 3.31
N ALA A 130 -7.77 -20.13 3.57
CA ALA A 130 -8.76 -19.86 2.54
C ALA A 130 -8.55 -18.51 1.83
N LEU A 131 -8.19 -17.44 2.56
CA LEU A 131 -7.87 -16.15 1.95
C LEU A 131 -6.57 -16.22 1.13
N LYS A 132 -5.61 -17.00 1.59
CA LYS A 132 -4.36 -17.22 0.88
C LYS A 132 -4.60 -17.95 -0.45
N GLU A 133 -5.41 -19.01 -0.44
CA GLU A 133 -5.80 -19.74 -1.63
C GLU A 133 -6.62 -18.87 -2.58
N PHE A 134 -7.56 -18.08 -2.06
CA PHE A 134 -8.34 -17.13 -2.83
C PHE A 134 -7.45 -16.11 -3.54
N SER A 135 -6.48 -15.48 -2.84
CA SER A 135 -5.60 -14.49 -3.44
C SER A 135 -4.68 -15.06 -4.53
N GLN A 136 -4.26 -16.32 -4.38
CA GLN A 136 -3.46 -17.03 -5.36
C GLN A 136 -4.25 -17.42 -6.63
N ASN A 137 -5.48 -17.86 -6.44
CA ASN A 137 -6.32 -18.32 -7.55
C ASN A 137 -7.03 -17.16 -8.28
N HIS A 138 -7.25 -16.05 -7.59
CA HIS A 138 -8.01 -14.90 -8.11
C HIS A 138 -7.29 -13.56 -7.87
N PRO A 139 -6.12 -13.31 -8.49
CA PRO A 139 -5.31 -12.12 -8.22
C PRO A 139 -6.04 -10.79 -8.50
N PHE A 140 -6.86 -10.76 -9.55
CA PHE A 140 -7.68 -9.58 -9.86
C PHE A 140 -8.75 -9.33 -8.79
N LEU A 141 -9.52 -10.36 -8.42
CA LEU A 141 -10.56 -10.25 -7.40
C LEU A 141 -9.96 -9.91 -6.03
N SER A 142 -8.82 -10.48 -5.69
CA SER A 142 -8.06 -10.14 -4.47
C SER A 142 -7.71 -8.65 -4.43
N SER A 143 -7.24 -8.08 -5.54
CA SER A 143 -6.95 -6.65 -5.64
C SER A 143 -8.21 -5.79 -5.46
N VAL A 144 -9.33 -6.16 -6.09
CA VAL A 144 -10.62 -5.46 -5.95
C VAL A 144 -11.13 -5.51 -4.50
N VAL A 145 -11.07 -6.68 -3.86
CA VAL A 145 -11.46 -6.85 -2.46
C VAL A 145 -10.54 -6.04 -1.55
N GLY A 146 -9.23 -6.03 -1.79
CA GLY A 146 -8.27 -5.21 -1.05
C GLY A 146 -8.61 -3.72 -1.10
N TRP A 147 -8.96 -3.21 -2.27
CA TRP A 147 -9.44 -1.84 -2.43
C TRP A 147 -10.78 -1.58 -1.73
N GLY A 148 -11.71 -2.51 -1.80
CA GLY A 148 -12.97 -2.44 -1.04
C GLY A 148 -12.74 -2.32 0.46
N VAL A 149 -11.82 -3.12 1.00
CA VAL A 149 -11.41 -3.06 2.41
C VAL A 149 -10.73 -1.73 2.73
N ALA A 150 -9.87 -1.19 1.83
CA ALA A 150 -9.23 0.11 2.02
C ALA A 150 -10.27 1.24 2.11
N ILE A 151 -11.26 1.24 1.22
CA ILE A 151 -12.33 2.23 1.22
C ILE A 151 -13.16 2.10 2.50
N ALA A 152 -13.57 0.89 2.88
CA ALA A 152 -14.32 0.67 4.11
C ALA A 152 -13.55 1.10 5.37
N GLY A 153 -12.25 0.78 5.43
CA GLY A 153 -11.36 1.21 6.51
C GLY A 153 -11.22 2.73 6.58
N THR A 154 -11.10 3.39 5.44
CA THR A 154 -11.06 4.87 5.35
C THR A 154 -12.35 5.51 5.85
N LEU A 155 -13.52 4.96 5.46
CA LEU A 155 -14.81 5.43 5.94
C LEU A 155 -14.99 5.21 7.44
N ALA A 156 -14.55 4.07 7.95
CA ALA A 156 -14.58 3.78 9.39
C ALA A 156 -13.66 4.75 10.17
N ALA A 157 -12.46 5.01 9.67
CA ALA A 157 -11.54 5.98 10.24
C ALA A 157 -12.12 7.40 10.25
N TYR A 158 -12.78 7.81 9.15
CA TYR A 158 -13.45 9.09 9.06
C TYR A 158 -14.56 9.23 10.14
N LYS A 159 -15.46 8.23 10.22
CA LYS A 159 -16.53 8.23 11.24
C LYS A 159 -15.98 8.20 12.66
N GLY A 160 -14.97 7.39 12.92
CA GLY A 160 -14.30 7.31 14.22
C GLY A 160 -13.59 8.62 14.58
N GLY A 161 -12.85 9.19 13.63
CA GLY A 161 -12.18 10.48 13.78
C GLY A 161 -13.17 11.62 14.06
N ALA A 162 -14.25 11.71 13.29
CA ALA A 162 -15.29 12.71 13.50
C ALA A 162 -15.93 12.59 14.92
N LYS A 163 -16.16 11.36 15.39
CA LYS A 163 -16.69 11.11 16.75
C LYS A 163 -15.69 11.52 17.84
N LEU A 164 -14.39 11.29 17.64
CA LEU A 164 -13.35 11.72 18.59
C LEU A 164 -13.24 13.24 18.63
N ILE A 165 -13.27 13.87 17.46
CA ILE A 165 -13.23 15.33 17.29
C ILE A 165 -14.42 15.98 18.00
N GLY A 166 -15.62 15.40 17.87
CA GLY A 166 -16.83 15.89 18.54
C GLY A 166 -16.79 15.82 20.08
N LYS A 167 -15.85 15.06 20.66
CA LYS A 167 -15.62 14.98 22.11
C LYS A 167 -14.68 16.07 22.63
N LEU A 168 -14.00 16.81 21.76
CA LEU A 168 -13.10 17.88 22.18
C LEU A 168 -13.89 19.10 22.66
N PRO A 169 -13.35 19.86 23.63
CA PRO A 169 -13.98 21.09 24.12
C PRO A 169 -14.29 22.06 22.99
N LYS A 170 -15.46 22.66 23.01
CA LYS A 170 -15.89 23.67 22.03
C LYS A 170 -14.83 24.80 21.92
N GLY A 171 -14.48 25.18 20.70
CA GLY A 171 -13.51 26.21 20.40
C GLY A 171 -12.03 25.79 20.45
N THR A 172 -11.72 24.53 20.79
CA THR A 172 -10.32 24.03 20.75
C THR A 172 -9.75 24.11 19.33
N PHE A 173 -10.52 23.69 18.33
CA PHE A 173 -10.12 23.77 16.92
C PHE A 173 -9.95 25.23 16.46
N ASP A 174 -10.84 26.11 16.87
CA ASP A 174 -10.78 27.52 16.50
C ASP A 174 -9.49 28.16 17.02
N LYS A 175 -9.16 27.90 18.28
CA LYS A 175 -7.91 28.39 18.89
C LYS A 175 -6.66 27.86 18.18
N VAL A 176 -6.62 26.56 17.91
CA VAL A 176 -5.50 25.91 17.18
C VAL A 176 -5.41 26.45 15.76
N SER A 177 -6.54 26.54 15.06
CA SER A 177 -6.59 27.04 13.67
C SER A 177 -6.10 28.49 13.58
N VAL A 178 -6.47 29.33 14.53
CA VAL A 178 -6.01 30.72 14.60
C VAL A 178 -4.50 30.77 14.85
N ALA A 179 -4.00 30.07 15.86
CA ALA A 179 -2.57 30.05 16.19
C ALA A 179 -1.72 29.52 15.01
N VAL A 180 -2.17 28.48 14.34
CA VAL A 180 -1.52 27.94 13.13
C VAL A 180 -1.58 28.96 11.99
N ALA A 181 -2.73 29.60 11.76
CA ALA A 181 -2.90 30.61 10.72
C ALA A 181 -1.97 31.80 10.92
N GLU A 182 -1.84 32.29 12.14
CA GLU A 182 -0.93 33.40 12.47
C GLU A 182 0.53 33.03 12.13
N LYS A 183 1.00 31.88 12.54
CA LYS A 183 2.35 31.37 12.20
C LYS A 183 2.55 31.23 10.70
N LEU A 184 1.59 30.62 9.99
CA LEU A 184 1.68 30.44 8.54
C LEU A 184 1.64 31.78 7.78
N ASN A 185 0.84 32.73 8.23
CA ASN A 185 0.74 34.04 7.61
C ASN A 185 1.98 34.89 7.88
N ALA A 186 2.65 34.70 9.00
CA ALA A 186 3.92 35.41 9.33
C ALA A 186 5.13 34.78 8.58
N SER A 187 5.01 33.62 7.96
CA SER A 187 6.11 32.94 7.27
C SER A 187 6.54 33.68 6.02
N LYS A 188 7.77 34.24 6.04
CA LYS A 188 8.38 34.92 4.89
C LYS A 188 8.51 34.01 3.65
N VAL A 189 8.81 32.71 3.86
CA VAL A 189 8.94 31.72 2.78
C VAL A 189 7.61 31.52 2.09
N LEU A 190 6.54 31.28 2.85
CA LEU A 190 5.20 31.06 2.29
C LEU A 190 4.67 32.31 1.59
N ASN A 191 4.99 33.48 2.07
CA ASN A 191 4.62 34.74 1.42
C ASN A 191 5.32 34.87 0.06
N LYS A 192 6.65 34.66 -0.02
CA LYS A 192 7.39 34.64 -1.29
C LYS A 192 6.85 33.60 -2.28
N VAL A 193 6.52 32.40 -1.81
CA VAL A 193 5.92 31.35 -2.67
C VAL A 193 4.55 31.80 -3.17
N SER A 194 3.70 32.37 -2.30
CA SER A 194 2.38 32.87 -2.68
C SER A 194 2.48 33.99 -3.73
N GLU A 195 3.44 34.91 -3.58
CA GLU A 195 3.69 35.99 -4.55
C GLU A 195 4.13 35.42 -5.92
N LYS A 196 5.02 34.44 -5.93
CA LYS A 196 5.41 33.76 -7.17
C LYS A 196 4.22 33.08 -7.86
N ILE A 197 3.42 32.34 -7.09
CA ILE A 197 2.21 31.67 -7.60
C ILE A 197 1.19 32.71 -8.10
N ALA A 198 1.09 33.86 -7.44
CA ALA A 198 0.19 34.95 -7.87
C ALA A 198 0.51 35.43 -9.29
N LYS A 199 1.79 35.47 -9.67
CA LYS A 199 2.27 35.88 -10.99
C LYS A 199 2.05 34.85 -12.10
N VAL A 200 1.72 33.60 -11.78
CA VAL A 200 1.45 32.54 -12.77
C VAL A 200 0.12 32.86 -13.48
N PRO A 201 0.03 32.75 -14.82
CA PRO A 201 -1.20 32.95 -15.56
C PRO A 201 -2.35 32.07 -15.07
N SER A 202 -3.59 32.59 -15.09
CA SER A 202 -4.77 31.90 -14.56
C SER A 202 -5.01 30.54 -15.22
N GLY A 203 -4.83 30.44 -16.55
CA GLY A 203 -4.96 29.17 -17.27
C GLY A 203 -3.99 28.09 -16.78
N ILE A 204 -2.73 28.44 -16.52
CA ILE A 204 -1.74 27.51 -15.97
C ILE A 204 -2.11 27.09 -14.55
N LYS A 205 -2.61 28.01 -13.72
CA LYS A 205 -3.09 27.70 -12.36
C LYS A 205 -4.25 26.71 -12.40
N THR A 206 -5.24 26.96 -13.28
CA THR A 206 -6.41 26.08 -13.43
C THR A 206 -6.00 24.71 -13.93
N PHE A 207 -5.14 24.65 -14.95
CA PHE A 207 -4.60 23.38 -15.46
C PHE A 207 -3.82 22.62 -14.38
N GLY A 208 -2.91 23.29 -13.67
CA GLY A 208 -2.16 22.67 -12.57
C GLY A 208 -3.06 22.17 -11.44
N LYS A 209 -4.09 22.94 -11.09
CA LYS A 209 -5.10 22.50 -10.10
C LYS A 209 -5.84 21.25 -10.57
N SER A 210 -6.30 21.23 -11.81
CA SER A 210 -6.96 20.06 -12.39
C SER A 210 -6.05 18.83 -12.39
N MET A 211 -4.79 18.97 -12.79
CA MET A 211 -3.81 17.88 -12.76
C MET A 211 -3.60 17.32 -11.35
N ILE A 212 -3.47 18.21 -10.35
CA ILE A 212 -3.33 17.79 -8.94
C ILE A 212 -4.60 17.08 -8.46
N SER A 213 -5.79 17.54 -8.82
CA SER A 213 -7.07 16.93 -8.44
C SER A 213 -7.26 15.54 -9.07
N PHE A 214 -6.72 15.32 -10.29
CA PHE A 214 -6.73 14.02 -10.94
C PHE A 214 -5.64 13.05 -10.45
N ALA A 215 -4.57 13.57 -9.89
CA ALA A 215 -3.42 12.76 -9.48
C ALA A 215 -3.77 11.61 -8.52
N PRO A 216 -4.66 11.75 -7.51
CA PRO A 216 -5.06 10.63 -6.67
C PRO A 216 -5.69 9.47 -7.44
N TRP A 217 -6.50 9.75 -8.47
CA TRP A 217 -7.09 8.73 -9.31
C TRP A 217 -6.05 7.98 -10.12
N ILE A 218 -5.08 8.69 -10.70
CA ILE A 218 -3.94 8.07 -11.40
C ILE A 218 -3.18 7.15 -10.44
N MET A 219 -2.95 7.59 -9.20
CA MET A 219 -2.26 6.78 -8.19
C MET A 219 -3.06 5.54 -7.76
N ILE A 220 -4.39 5.65 -7.66
CA ILE A 220 -5.28 4.49 -7.42
C ILE A 220 -5.12 3.47 -8.55
N PHE A 221 -5.25 3.90 -9.81
CA PHE A 221 -5.11 3.00 -10.95
C PHE A 221 -3.71 2.37 -11.02
N ALA A 222 -2.66 3.16 -10.76
CA ALA A 222 -1.29 2.64 -10.69
C ALA A 222 -1.13 1.59 -9.56
N SER A 223 -1.74 1.83 -8.40
CA SER A 223 -1.73 0.88 -7.28
C SER A 223 -2.48 -0.40 -7.61
N MET A 224 -3.67 -0.29 -8.20
CA MET A 224 -4.45 -1.46 -8.63
C MET A 224 -3.69 -2.27 -9.68
N SER A 225 -3.14 -1.61 -10.70
CA SER A 225 -2.36 -2.27 -11.75
C SER A 225 -1.12 -2.96 -11.18
N HIS A 226 -0.40 -2.30 -10.26
CA HIS A 226 0.76 -2.90 -9.59
C HIS A 226 0.38 -4.11 -8.75
N ASN A 227 -0.72 -4.05 -8.01
CA ASN A 227 -1.19 -5.17 -7.19
C ASN A 227 -1.63 -6.36 -8.06
N VAL A 228 -2.36 -6.12 -9.16
CA VAL A 228 -2.76 -7.17 -10.10
C VAL A 228 -1.55 -7.82 -10.75
N ASP A 229 -0.56 -7.03 -11.18
CA ASP A 229 0.68 -7.53 -11.75
C ASP A 229 1.46 -8.37 -10.73
N HIS A 230 1.63 -7.85 -9.51
CA HIS A 230 2.31 -8.54 -8.42
C HIS A 230 1.65 -9.89 -8.07
N GLU A 231 0.33 -9.92 -7.88
CA GLU A 231 -0.39 -11.16 -7.56
C GLU A 231 -0.41 -12.14 -8.76
N SER A 232 -0.46 -11.64 -9.99
CA SER A 232 -0.38 -12.46 -11.19
C SER A 232 0.99 -13.13 -11.34
N VAL A 233 2.07 -12.38 -11.10
CA VAL A 233 3.45 -12.91 -11.08
C VAL A 233 3.59 -13.94 -9.97
N LYS A 234 3.09 -13.64 -8.77
CA LYS A 234 3.12 -14.53 -7.61
C LYS A 234 2.36 -15.85 -7.89
N ALA A 235 1.18 -15.77 -8.50
CA ALA A 235 0.41 -16.97 -8.85
C ALA A 235 1.14 -17.83 -9.88
N ARG A 236 1.68 -17.23 -10.94
CA ARG A 236 2.44 -17.93 -11.98
C ARG A 236 3.70 -18.58 -11.42
N ASP A 237 4.48 -17.83 -10.63
CA ASP A 237 5.73 -18.33 -10.08
C ASP A 237 5.48 -19.38 -8.99
N PHE A 238 4.36 -19.30 -8.26
CA PHE A 238 3.92 -20.36 -7.36
C PHE A 238 3.65 -21.66 -8.10
N GLN A 239 2.90 -21.65 -9.18
CA GLN A 239 2.61 -22.83 -9.97
C GLN A 239 3.90 -23.47 -10.50
N LYS A 240 4.82 -22.65 -11.02
CA LYS A 240 6.12 -23.11 -11.46
C LYS A 240 6.91 -23.77 -10.32
N ASN A 241 7.08 -23.07 -9.20
CA ASN A 241 7.82 -23.56 -8.05
C ASN A 241 7.20 -24.83 -7.45
N TYR A 242 5.88 -24.91 -7.46
CA TYR A 242 5.17 -26.11 -7.00
C TYR A 242 5.43 -27.30 -7.92
N GLN A 243 5.36 -27.14 -9.24
CA GLN A 243 5.67 -28.18 -10.21
C GLN A 243 7.14 -28.62 -10.11
N ASP A 244 8.07 -27.69 -9.99
CA ASP A 244 9.50 -27.97 -9.82
C ASP A 244 9.78 -28.79 -8.54
N LEU A 245 9.10 -28.46 -7.43
CA LEU A 245 9.22 -29.20 -6.16
C LEU A 245 8.60 -30.59 -6.25
N LYS A 246 7.47 -30.74 -6.92
CA LYS A 246 6.85 -32.05 -7.17
C LYS A 246 7.75 -32.97 -8.01
N LEU A 247 8.35 -32.42 -9.05
CA LEU A 247 9.31 -33.14 -9.87
C LEU A 247 10.55 -33.56 -9.05
N ALA A 248 11.08 -32.62 -8.26
CA ALA A 248 12.21 -32.90 -7.38
C ALA A 248 11.87 -33.99 -6.34
N GLN A 249 10.65 -33.97 -5.78
CA GLN A 249 10.16 -35.01 -4.87
C GLN A 249 10.05 -36.39 -5.53
N ALA A 250 9.55 -36.43 -6.75
CA ALA A 250 9.46 -37.69 -7.51
C ALA A 250 10.85 -38.30 -7.75
N VAL A 251 11.81 -37.46 -8.16
CA VAL A 251 13.21 -37.89 -8.35
C VAL A 251 13.86 -38.35 -7.03
N ALA A 252 13.55 -37.68 -5.92
CA ALA A 252 14.05 -38.08 -4.61
C ALA A 252 13.52 -39.44 -4.17
N ARG A 253 12.23 -39.72 -4.38
CA ARG A 253 11.61 -41.00 -4.09
C ARG A 253 12.18 -42.14 -4.96
N GLU A 254 12.40 -41.88 -6.23
CA GLU A 254 13.01 -42.85 -7.15
C GLU A 254 14.43 -43.24 -6.72
N LYS A 255 15.24 -42.27 -6.31
CA LYS A 255 16.59 -42.54 -5.79
C LYS A 255 16.60 -43.35 -4.52
N LEU A 256 15.73 -43.03 -3.54
CA LEU A 256 15.62 -43.79 -2.29
C LEU A 256 15.18 -45.25 -2.57
N ASN A 257 14.24 -45.45 -3.50
CA ASN A 257 13.81 -46.80 -3.85
C ASN A 257 14.93 -47.58 -4.54
N ALA A 258 15.74 -46.94 -5.39
CA ALA A 258 16.87 -47.59 -6.05
C ALA A 258 17.98 -47.98 -5.04
N GLU A 259 18.27 -47.14 -4.06
CA GLU A 259 19.26 -47.42 -3.00
C GLU A 259 18.78 -48.56 -2.08
N ASN A 260 17.54 -48.48 -1.62
CA ASN A 260 16.94 -49.57 -0.82
C ASN A 260 16.91 -50.92 -1.55
N SER A 261 16.79 -50.92 -2.87
CA SER A 261 16.83 -52.15 -3.67
C SER A 261 18.26 -52.70 -3.81
N ALA A 262 19.25 -51.83 -3.86
CA ALA A 262 20.67 -52.22 -3.94
C ALA A 262 21.26 -52.71 -2.60
N GLU A 263 20.65 -52.38 -1.47
CA GLU A 263 21.05 -52.87 -0.14
C GLU A 263 20.46 -54.27 0.18
N ILE A 264 19.50 -54.74 -0.61
CA ILE A 264 18.82 -56.04 -0.43
C ILE A 264 19.47 -57.17 -1.27
N GLU A 265 20.25 -56.80 -2.30
CA GLU A 265 21.06 -57.74 -3.10
C GLU A 265 22.48 -57.94 -2.47
#